data_9455d9c327fba641ef82e03088d17a1b
#
_entry.id   9455d9c327fba641ef82e03088d17a1b
#
_cell.length_a   1.000
_cell.length_b   1.000
_cell.length_c   1.000
_cell.angle_alpha   90.00
_cell.angle_beta   90.00
_cell.angle_gamma   90.00
#
_symmetry.space_group_name_H-M   'P 1'
#
loop_
_entity.id
_entity.type
_entity.pdbx_description
1 polymer ?
#
loop_
_entity_poly.entity_id
_entity_poly.type
_entity_poly.pdbx_seq_one_letter_code
_entity_poly.pdbx_strand_id
1 'polypeptide(L)'
;MELRDLKAFVTLGEVLHFGQAAVRQHVTQSALSKQIRRLEEELGGELFERNASTTRLTGLGRALYDDARAVVIQSEQLSRTARDVLAGNVGTLRIGFGVATKILVPAAIARFRAERPQVTIELNDLSTHHQLLALSEGKLDLGFCRLPAPKGWHALPVVEAHFVAVLPASYRDVRELADLVDKPLAILRRDKAPSFYDHLMNYLAQSGLRFRDIQYVNDFAAGVATAAAEIAWTLVPSSTTIEHPDVLTLSLRDGEACWTIGLIRPPHSKGPLIDAFWATIADMAPR
;
A
#
# COMPACT_ATOMS: atom_id res chain seq x y z
N MET A 1 -23.52 32.92 12.65
CA MET A 1 -22.35 33.27 11.77
C MET A 1 -22.17 32.17 10.72
N GLU A 2 -22.28 32.50 9.47
CA GLU A 2 -22.14 31.54 8.39
C GLU A 2 -20.83 31.74 7.64
N LEU A 3 -20.23 30.65 7.17
CA LEU A 3 -18.95 30.68 6.46
C LEU A 3 -18.97 31.60 5.21
N ARG A 4 -20.12 31.67 4.53
CA ARG A 4 -20.29 32.56 3.36
C ARG A 4 -20.17 34.03 3.73
N ASP A 5 -20.59 34.41 4.93
CA ASP A 5 -20.51 35.81 5.39
C ASP A 5 -19.07 36.17 5.81
N LEU A 6 -18.35 35.20 6.44
CA LEU A 6 -16.92 35.36 6.69
C LEU A 6 -16.10 35.47 5.38
N LYS A 7 -16.44 34.67 4.37
CA LYS A 7 -15.79 34.79 3.04
C LYS A 7 -16.05 36.15 2.41
N ALA A 8 -17.27 36.66 2.52
CA ALA A 8 -17.62 38.01 2.04
C ALA A 8 -16.80 39.09 2.75
N PHE A 9 -16.67 39.00 4.10
CA PHE A 9 -15.87 39.91 4.91
C PHE A 9 -14.40 39.88 4.52
N VAL A 10 -13.79 38.69 4.44
CA VAL A 10 -12.38 38.55 4.06
C VAL A 10 -12.13 39.09 2.65
N THR A 11 -12.95 38.72 1.67
CA THR A 11 -12.79 39.18 0.29
C THR A 11 -12.98 40.70 0.16
N LEU A 12 -13.95 41.27 0.86
CA LEU A 12 -14.14 42.72 0.87
C LEU A 12 -12.99 43.44 1.57
N GLY A 13 -12.43 42.88 2.63
CA GLY A 13 -11.26 43.40 3.32
C GLY A 13 -9.99 43.40 2.49
N GLU A 14 -9.84 42.43 1.59
CA GLU A 14 -8.72 42.38 0.63
C GLU A 14 -8.79 43.45 -0.46
N VAL A 15 -9.99 43.69 -1.04
CA VAL A 15 -10.13 44.53 -2.21
C VAL A 15 -10.67 45.92 -1.91
N LEU A 16 -11.28 46.13 -0.73
CA LEU A 16 -11.86 47.38 -0.22
C LEU A 16 -12.84 48.03 -1.21
N HIS A 17 -13.48 47.22 -2.07
CA HIS A 17 -14.43 47.70 -3.08
C HIS A 17 -15.56 46.68 -3.28
N PHE A 18 -16.79 47.04 -2.91
CA PHE A 18 -17.95 46.12 -2.94
C PHE A 18 -18.21 45.46 -4.30
N GLY A 19 -18.11 46.23 -5.40
CA GLY A 19 -18.31 45.70 -6.75
C GLY A 19 -17.27 44.66 -7.12
N GLN A 20 -15.99 44.90 -6.83
CA GLN A 20 -14.91 43.94 -7.11
C GLN A 20 -15.02 42.70 -6.20
N ALA A 21 -15.34 42.90 -4.94
CA ALA A 21 -15.55 41.77 -4.00
C ALA A 21 -16.73 40.89 -4.47
N ALA A 22 -17.83 41.49 -4.91
CA ALA A 22 -18.99 40.76 -5.43
C ALA A 22 -18.64 39.94 -6.69
N VAL A 23 -17.89 40.49 -7.63
CA VAL A 23 -17.38 39.74 -8.81
C VAL A 23 -16.50 38.57 -8.38
N ARG A 24 -15.56 38.78 -7.44
CA ARG A 24 -14.68 37.71 -6.92
C ARG A 24 -15.43 36.55 -6.24
N GLN A 25 -16.56 36.89 -5.57
CA GLN A 25 -17.41 35.92 -4.89
C GLN A 25 -18.51 35.33 -5.80
N HIS A 26 -18.58 35.71 -7.06
CA HIS A 26 -19.61 35.32 -8.00
C HIS A 26 -21.05 35.62 -7.52
N VAL A 27 -21.23 36.76 -6.86
CA VAL A 27 -22.54 37.24 -6.35
C VAL A 27 -22.84 38.63 -6.80
N THR A 28 -24.07 39.08 -6.62
CA THR A 28 -24.42 40.51 -6.85
C THR A 28 -23.90 41.40 -5.72
N GLN A 29 -23.62 42.66 -5.99
CA GLN A 29 -23.20 43.61 -4.97
C GLN A 29 -24.21 43.76 -3.82
N SER A 30 -25.52 43.66 -4.14
CA SER A 30 -26.59 43.71 -3.15
C SER A 30 -26.58 42.46 -2.25
N ALA A 31 -26.26 41.26 -2.79
CA ALA A 31 -26.10 40.03 -2.02
C ALA A 31 -24.89 40.10 -1.09
N LEU A 32 -23.74 40.58 -1.60
CA LEU A 32 -22.55 40.78 -0.78
C LEU A 32 -22.82 41.76 0.36
N SER A 33 -23.49 42.89 0.09
CA SER A 33 -23.86 43.87 1.11
C SER A 33 -24.77 43.29 2.20
N LYS A 34 -25.70 42.39 1.83
CA LYS A 34 -26.56 41.67 2.79
C LYS A 34 -25.74 40.70 3.66
N GLN A 35 -24.78 40.00 3.08
CA GLN A 35 -23.88 39.09 3.83
C GLN A 35 -23.07 39.87 4.87
N ILE A 36 -22.45 40.98 4.48
CA ILE A 36 -21.68 41.81 5.38
C ILE A 36 -22.59 42.36 6.49
N ARG A 37 -23.76 42.92 6.17
CA ARG A 37 -24.67 43.47 7.17
C ARG A 37 -25.13 42.42 8.17
N ARG A 38 -25.47 41.19 7.72
CA ARG A 38 -25.84 40.08 8.59
C ARG A 38 -24.70 39.73 9.57
N LEU A 39 -23.44 39.71 9.09
CA LEU A 39 -22.28 39.46 9.93
C LEU A 39 -22.07 40.59 10.96
N GLU A 40 -22.22 41.83 10.54
CA GLU A 40 -22.15 43.02 11.41
C GLU A 40 -23.22 43.00 12.51
N GLU A 41 -24.47 42.65 12.14
CA GLU A 41 -25.59 42.49 13.10
C GLU A 41 -25.30 41.37 14.12
N GLU A 42 -24.76 40.27 13.69
CA GLU A 42 -24.45 39.12 14.56
C GLU A 42 -23.25 39.42 15.52
N LEU A 43 -22.25 40.15 15.03
CA LEU A 43 -21.09 40.58 15.83
C LEU A 43 -21.34 41.80 16.68
N GLY A 44 -22.48 42.50 16.49
CA GLY A 44 -22.88 43.65 17.25
C GLY A 44 -22.12 44.92 16.92
N GLY A 45 -21.49 45.02 15.73
CA GLY A 45 -20.74 46.21 15.31
C GLY A 45 -20.37 46.22 13.84
N GLU A 46 -20.14 47.41 13.30
CA GLU A 46 -19.74 47.60 11.91
C GLU A 46 -18.30 47.15 11.67
N LEU A 47 -18.07 46.37 10.59
CA LEU A 47 -16.76 45.90 10.14
C LEU A 47 -16.13 46.84 9.10
N PHE A 48 -16.96 47.61 8.37
CA PHE A 48 -16.51 48.55 7.38
C PHE A 48 -17.09 49.96 7.56
N GLU A 49 -16.23 50.98 7.47
CA GLU A 49 -16.63 52.37 7.30
C GLU A 49 -16.98 52.56 5.83
N ARG A 50 -18.20 53.08 5.57
CA ARG A 50 -18.73 53.32 4.19
C ARG A 50 -18.88 54.83 3.97
N ASN A 51 -17.94 55.41 3.26
CA ASN A 51 -18.07 56.77 2.75
C ASN A 51 -18.37 56.74 1.22
N ALA A 52 -18.90 57.82 0.71
CA ALA A 52 -19.34 57.86 -0.70
C ALA A 52 -18.26 57.44 -1.75
N SER A 53 -16.97 57.51 -1.40
CA SER A 53 -15.85 57.19 -2.28
C SER A 53 -14.86 56.14 -1.73
N THR A 54 -14.98 55.70 -0.48
CA THR A 54 -13.98 54.80 0.14
C THR A 54 -14.63 53.79 1.08
N THR A 55 -14.14 52.56 1.01
CA THR A 55 -14.44 51.47 1.95
C THR A 55 -13.16 51.20 2.76
N ARG A 56 -13.26 51.17 4.08
CA ARG A 56 -12.13 50.84 4.99
C ARG A 56 -12.61 49.95 6.11
N LEU A 57 -11.71 49.16 6.66
CA LEU A 57 -12.01 48.39 7.87
C LEU A 57 -12.16 49.34 9.07
N THR A 58 -13.16 49.09 9.93
CA THR A 58 -13.28 49.71 11.25
C THR A 58 -12.21 49.17 12.21
N GLY A 59 -12.16 49.71 13.44
CA GLY A 59 -11.34 49.13 14.51
C GLY A 59 -11.69 47.64 14.79
N LEU A 60 -13.00 47.32 14.83
CA LEU A 60 -13.51 45.96 14.97
C LEU A 60 -13.14 45.09 13.74
N GLY A 61 -13.34 45.63 12.54
CA GLY A 61 -12.98 44.93 11.30
C GLY A 61 -11.51 44.56 11.26
N ARG A 62 -10.59 45.46 11.62
CA ARG A 62 -9.15 45.15 11.69
C ARG A 62 -8.82 44.10 12.73
N ALA A 63 -9.43 44.17 13.90
CA ALA A 63 -9.20 43.21 14.98
C ALA A 63 -9.64 41.78 14.63
N LEU A 64 -10.73 41.63 13.85
CA LEU A 64 -11.30 40.33 13.50
C LEU A 64 -10.83 39.79 12.13
N TYR A 65 -10.14 40.57 11.32
CA TYR A 65 -9.81 40.22 9.93
C TYR A 65 -8.95 38.96 9.83
N ASP A 66 -7.88 38.90 10.63
CA ASP A 66 -6.94 37.76 10.56
C ASP A 66 -7.59 36.48 11.10
N ASP A 67 -8.39 36.55 12.13
CA ASP A 67 -9.13 35.40 12.66
C ASP A 67 -10.18 34.90 11.67
N ALA A 68 -10.94 35.80 11.04
CA ALA A 68 -11.91 35.44 10.01
C ALA A 68 -11.22 34.77 8.78
N ARG A 69 -10.06 35.30 8.38
CA ARG A 69 -9.24 34.74 7.31
C ARG A 69 -8.75 33.33 7.65
N ALA A 70 -8.29 33.11 8.86
CA ALA A 70 -7.84 31.80 9.35
C ALA A 70 -8.98 30.75 9.27
N VAL A 71 -10.20 31.12 9.70
CA VAL A 71 -11.38 30.23 9.62
C VAL A 71 -11.71 29.89 8.16
N VAL A 72 -11.68 30.84 7.25
CA VAL A 72 -11.93 30.59 5.81
C VAL A 72 -10.89 29.64 5.25
N ILE A 73 -9.60 29.86 5.51
CA ILE A 73 -8.49 28.98 5.09
C ILE A 73 -8.67 27.56 5.64
N GLN A 74 -9.01 27.40 6.92
CA GLN A 74 -9.22 26.09 7.52
C GLN A 74 -10.40 25.36 6.90
N SER A 75 -11.49 26.05 6.58
CA SER A 75 -12.63 25.44 5.88
C SER A 75 -12.29 24.94 4.48
N GLU A 76 -11.46 25.68 3.76
CA GLU A 76 -10.99 25.27 2.42
C GLU A 76 -10.02 24.09 2.51
N GLN A 77 -9.18 24.05 3.55
CA GLN A 77 -8.32 22.91 3.85
C GLN A 77 -9.13 21.64 4.13
N LEU A 78 -10.16 21.74 4.99
CA LEU A 78 -11.05 20.62 5.27
C LEU A 78 -11.67 20.05 3.99
N SER A 79 -12.16 20.93 3.11
CA SER A 79 -12.76 20.55 1.83
C SER A 79 -11.76 19.91 0.87
N ARG A 80 -10.48 20.31 0.91
CA ARG A 80 -9.38 19.69 0.15
C ARG A 80 -9.08 18.29 0.70
N THR A 81 -8.85 18.18 2.01
CA THR A 81 -8.59 16.90 2.67
C THR A 81 -9.69 15.88 2.39
N ALA A 82 -10.97 16.29 2.46
CA ALA A 82 -12.08 15.40 2.15
C ALA A 82 -12.02 14.87 0.70
N ARG A 83 -11.69 15.73 -0.26
CA ARG A 83 -11.52 15.32 -1.67
C ARG A 83 -10.33 14.37 -1.85
N ASP A 84 -9.21 14.65 -1.18
CA ASP A 84 -8.01 13.82 -1.26
C ASP A 84 -8.22 12.44 -0.66
N VAL A 85 -8.94 12.34 0.47
CA VAL A 85 -9.35 11.06 1.05
C VAL A 85 -10.27 10.28 0.11
N LEU A 86 -11.29 10.96 -0.48
CA LEU A 86 -12.22 10.34 -1.42
C LEU A 86 -11.55 9.91 -2.73
N ALA A 87 -10.48 10.58 -3.13
CA ALA A 87 -9.66 10.23 -4.30
C ALA A 87 -8.60 9.16 -4.00
N GLY A 88 -8.42 8.75 -2.74
CA GLY A 88 -7.36 7.82 -2.33
C GLY A 88 -5.95 8.40 -2.41
N ASN A 89 -5.81 9.73 -2.29
CA ASN A 89 -4.52 10.42 -2.30
C ASN A 89 -3.90 10.54 -0.91
N VAL A 90 -4.67 10.29 0.14
CA VAL A 90 -4.26 10.37 1.56
C VAL A 90 -4.81 9.17 2.32
N GLY A 91 -4.03 8.64 3.23
CA GLY A 91 -4.39 7.52 4.09
C GLY A 91 -3.25 6.55 4.32
N THR A 92 -3.54 5.46 5.01
CA THR A 92 -2.59 4.37 5.26
C THR A 92 -3.06 3.12 4.52
N LEU A 93 -2.14 2.47 3.80
CA LEU A 93 -2.36 1.21 3.11
C LEU A 93 -1.46 0.13 3.71
N ARG A 94 -2.05 -0.91 4.29
CA ARG A 94 -1.37 -2.01 4.96
C ARG A 94 -1.28 -3.21 4.02
N ILE A 95 -0.06 -3.56 3.62
CA ILE A 95 0.19 -4.57 2.59
C ILE A 95 0.99 -5.73 3.19
N GLY A 96 0.48 -6.94 3.04
CA GLY A 96 1.22 -8.16 3.28
C GLY A 96 1.97 -8.61 2.03
N PHE A 97 3.22 -9.02 2.19
CA PHE A 97 4.02 -9.58 1.11
C PHE A 97 4.90 -10.73 1.62
N GLY A 98 5.55 -11.45 0.74
CA GLY A 98 6.49 -12.52 1.08
C GLY A 98 7.62 -12.61 0.06
N VAL A 99 8.50 -13.57 0.25
CA VAL A 99 9.73 -13.72 -0.54
C VAL A 99 9.49 -13.70 -2.06
N ALA A 100 8.38 -14.28 -2.53
CA ALA A 100 8.06 -14.37 -3.96
C ALA A 100 7.80 -13.02 -4.63
N THR A 101 7.53 -11.98 -3.87
CA THR A 101 7.18 -10.65 -4.38
C THR A 101 8.17 -9.55 -3.97
N LYS A 102 9.35 -9.92 -3.45
CA LYS A 102 10.39 -8.98 -3.00
C LYS A 102 10.87 -8.00 -4.07
N ILE A 103 10.77 -8.34 -5.34
CA ILE A 103 11.12 -7.45 -6.46
C ILE A 103 9.92 -6.62 -6.90
N LEU A 104 8.75 -7.24 -7.04
CA LEU A 104 7.53 -6.59 -7.52
C LEU A 104 7.02 -5.52 -6.55
N VAL A 105 6.93 -5.84 -5.25
CA VAL A 105 6.30 -4.97 -4.25
C VAL A 105 7.01 -3.62 -4.12
N PRO A 106 8.35 -3.54 -3.96
CA PRO A 106 9.03 -2.25 -3.91
C PRO A 106 8.85 -1.41 -5.19
N ALA A 107 8.90 -2.04 -6.37
CA ALA A 107 8.69 -1.34 -7.64
C ALA A 107 7.27 -0.77 -7.76
N ALA A 108 6.27 -1.56 -7.37
CA ALA A 108 4.87 -1.12 -7.37
C ALA A 108 4.62 0.03 -6.38
N ILE A 109 5.22 -0.04 -5.19
CA ILE A 109 5.11 1.04 -4.19
C ILE A 109 5.79 2.30 -4.67
N ALA A 110 6.97 2.21 -5.29
CA ALA A 110 7.66 3.36 -5.83
C ALA A 110 6.81 4.07 -6.89
N ARG A 111 6.21 3.31 -7.83
CA ARG A 111 5.28 3.84 -8.83
C ARG A 111 4.05 4.47 -8.19
N PHE A 112 3.41 3.78 -7.26
CA PHE A 112 2.21 4.26 -6.59
C PHE A 112 2.44 5.54 -5.79
N ARG A 113 3.56 5.64 -5.06
CA ARG A 113 3.92 6.83 -4.27
C ARG A 113 4.33 8.02 -5.13
N ALA A 114 4.86 7.81 -6.34
CA ALA A 114 5.16 8.89 -7.27
C ALA A 114 3.90 9.69 -7.62
N GLU A 115 2.75 9.02 -7.74
CA GLU A 115 1.45 9.64 -8.01
C GLU A 115 0.74 10.11 -6.73
N ARG A 116 1.01 9.48 -5.57
CA ARG A 116 0.33 9.68 -4.28
C ARG A 116 1.32 9.83 -3.12
N PRO A 117 2.09 10.93 -3.08
CA PRO A 117 3.19 11.12 -2.13
C PRO A 117 2.74 11.21 -0.65
N GLN A 118 1.46 11.53 -0.40
CA GLN A 118 0.91 11.68 0.94
C GLN A 118 0.34 10.37 1.52
N VAL A 119 0.41 9.26 0.76
CA VAL A 119 -0.03 7.94 1.24
C VAL A 119 1.08 7.31 2.09
N THR A 120 0.69 6.85 3.28
CA THR A 120 1.54 6.03 4.14
C THR A 120 1.38 4.55 3.74
N ILE A 121 2.51 3.86 3.52
CA ILE A 121 2.51 2.42 3.23
C ILE A 121 3.12 1.68 4.42
N GLU A 122 2.38 0.71 4.95
CA GLU A 122 2.87 -0.23 5.96
C GLU A 122 3.08 -1.59 5.30
N LEU A 123 4.32 -2.07 5.31
CA LEU A 123 4.70 -3.36 4.72
C LEU A 123 4.93 -4.41 5.79
N ASN A 124 4.33 -5.58 5.59
CA ASN A 124 4.45 -6.71 6.50
C ASN A 124 4.96 -7.95 5.74
N ASP A 125 6.19 -8.39 6.04
CA ASP A 125 6.74 -9.64 5.50
C ASP A 125 6.15 -10.83 6.27
N LEU A 126 5.20 -11.49 5.66
CA LEU A 126 4.41 -12.57 6.27
C LEU A 126 4.23 -13.74 5.29
N SER A 127 4.18 -14.96 5.83
CA SER A 127 3.77 -16.13 5.03
C SER A 127 2.31 -15.99 4.56
N THR A 128 1.93 -16.66 3.47
CA THR A 128 0.55 -16.65 2.97
C THR A 128 -0.48 -16.93 4.06
N HIS A 129 -0.22 -17.92 4.93
CA HIS A 129 -1.12 -18.24 6.04
C HIS A 129 -1.35 -17.06 6.98
N HIS A 130 -0.29 -16.39 7.41
CA HIS A 130 -0.38 -15.24 8.31
C HIS A 130 -0.98 -14.01 7.61
N GLN A 131 -0.72 -13.83 6.31
CA GLN A 131 -1.39 -12.77 5.53
C GLN A 131 -2.90 -12.99 5.44
N LEU A 132 -3.35 -14.22 5.14
CA LEU A 132 -4.79 -14.57 5.08
C LEU A 132 -5.49 -14.29 6.41
N LEU A 133 -4.86 -14.65 7.53
CA LEU A 133 -5.39 -14.37 8.86
C LEU A 133 -5.48 -12.87 9.11
N ALA A 134 -4.41 -12.13 8.87
CA ALA A 134 -4.37 -10.68 9.07
C ALA A 134 -5.35 -9.91 8.16
N LEU A 135 -5.57 -10.40 6.93
CA LEU A 135 -6.59 -9.86 6.00
C LEU A 135 -8.00 -10.11 6.51
N SER A 136 -8.29 -11.32 7.04
CA SER A 136 -9.62 -11.65 7.60
C SER A 136 -9.94 -10.82 8.85
N GLU A 137 -8.93 -10.46 9.63
CA GLU A 137 -9.02 -9.64 10.84
C GLU A 137 -8.98 -8.12 10.55
N GLY A 138 -8.83 -7.69 9.28
CA GLY A 138 -8.70 -6.28 8.92
C GLY A 138 -7.40 -5.61 9.36
N LYS A 139 -6.38 -6.39 9.73
CA LYS A 139 -5.03 -5.91 10.05
C LYS A 139 -4.20 -5.59 8.81
N LEU A 140 -4.56 -6.19 7.66
CA LEU A 140 -4.05 -5.87 6.33
C LEU A 140 -5.20 -5.47 5.42
N ASP A 141 -4.91 -4.62 4.45
CA ASP A 141 -5.84 -4.19 3.42
C ASP A 141 -5.70 -5.04 2.15
N LEU A 142 -4.47 -5.39 1.80
CA LEU A 142 -4.09 -6.19 0.64
C LEU A 142 -2.99 -7.19 1.02
N GLY A 143 -2.93 -8.31 0.32
CA GLY A 143 -1.88 -9.31 0.53
C GLY A 143 -1.42 -9.96 -0.76
N PHE A 144 -0.13 -10.26 -0.86
CA PHE A 144 0.44 -11.05 -1.94
C PHE A 144 0.57 -12.51 -1.49
N CYS A 145 -0.42 -13.29 -1.84
CA CYS A 145 -0.58 -14.66 -1.34
C CYS A 145 -0.53 -15.70 -2.46
N ARG A 146 -0.16 -16.91 -2.09
CA ARG A 146 -0.28 -18.07 -2.98
C ARG A 146 -1.74 -18.31 -3.34
N LEU A 147 -2.01 -18.53 -4.61
CA LEU A 147 -3.32 -18.91 -5.12
C LEU A 147 -3.55 -20.43 -4.98
N PRO A 148 -4.81 -20.90 -4.92
CA PRO A 148 -6.04 -20.11 -5.03
C PRO A 148 -6.37 -19.29 -3.76
N ALA A 149 -6.99 -18.14 -3.96
CA ALA A 149 -7.52 -17.34 -2.86
C ALA A 149 -8.73 -18.01 -2.18
N PRO A 150 -9.06 -17.66 -0.93
CA PRO A 150 -10.27 -18.13 -0.28
C PRO A 150 -11.53 -17.82 -1.09
N LYS A 151 -12.54 -18.70 -1.01
CA LYS A 151 -13.79 -18.54 -1.76
C LYS A 151 -14.45 -17.17 -1.48
N GLY A 152 -14.78 -16.46 -2.56
CA GLY A 152 -15.40 -15.14 -2.50
C GLY A 152 -14.44 -13.96 -2.33
N TRP A 153 -13.15 -14.21 -2.21
CA TRP A 153 -12.14 -13.14 -2.20
C TRP A 153 -11.75 -12.74 -3.63
N HIS A 154 -11.32 -11.50 -3.78
CA HIS A 154 -10.78 -11.04 -5.06
C HIS A 154 -9.30 -11.43 -5.17
N ALA A 155 -8.90 -11.88 -6.35
CA ALA A 155 -7.52 -12.25 -6.64
C ALA A 155 -7.10 -11.75 -8.02
N LEU A 156 -5.87 -11.26 -8.11
CA LEU A 156 -5.20 -10.85 -9.35
C LEU A 156 -3.85 -11.59 -9.41
N PRO A 157 -3.66 -12.57 -10.30
CA PRO A 157 -2.37 -13.24 -10.48
C PRO A 157 -1.28 -12.24 -10.88
N VAL A 158 -0.10 -12.33 -10.26
CA VAL A 158 0.99 -11.35 -10.49
C VAL A 158 2.38 -11.95 -10.69
N VAL A 159 2.67 -13.10 -10.10
CA VAL A 159 4.01 -13.74 -10.17
C VAL A 159 3.84 -15.25 -10.25
N GLU A 160 4.52 -15.85 -11.22
CA GLU A 160 4.78 -17.28 -11.26
C GLU A 160 6.07 -17.58 -10.48
N ALA A 161 6.00 -18.50 -9.54
CA ALA A 161 7.14 -18.95 -8.75
C ALA A 161 7.29 -20.48 -8.86
N HIS A 162 8.50 -20.97 -8.66
CA HIS A 162 8.81 -22.39 -8.69
C HIS A 162 9.87 -22.73 -7.63
N PHE A 163 10.08 -24.03 -7.37
CA PHE A 163 11.16 -24.46 -6.50
C PHE A 163 12.50 -24.36 -7.20
N VAL A 164 13.50 -23.93 -6.43
CA VAL A 164 14.92 -24.00 -6.80
C VAL A 164 15.63 -24.80 -5.73
N ALA A 165 16.29 -25.87 -6.13
CA ALA A 165 17.20 -26.59 -5.26
C ALA A 165 18.51 -25.79 -5.19
N VAL A 166 18.95 -25.49 -3.98
CA VAL A 166 20.24 -24.87 -3.67
C VAL A 166 21.14 -25.97 -3.14
N LEU A 167 22.23 -26.21 -3.85
CA LEU A 167 23.09 -27.35 -3.67
C LEU A 167 24.48 -26.90 -3.18
N PRO A 168 25.13 -27.69 -2.31
CA PRO A 168 26.56 -27.57 -2.04
C PRO A 168 27.41 -27.56 -3.31
N ALA A 169 28.52 -26.86 -3.32
CA ALA A 169 29.42 -26.81 -4.48
C ALA A 169 30.01 -28.18 -4.84
N SER A 170 30.11 -29.08 -3.87
CA SER A 170 30.53 -30.48 -4.07
C SER A 170 29.54 -31.33 -4.89
N TYR A 171 28.27 -30.89 -5.05
CA TYR A 171 27.23 -31.63 -5.78
C TYR A 171 27.19 -31.30 -7.29
N ARG A 172 28.35 -31.17 -7.93
CA ARG A 172 28.49 -30.74 -9.34
C ARG A 172 27.90 -31.70 -10.35
N ASP A 173 27.74 -32.97 -9.97
CA ASP A 173 27.23 -34.04 -10.86
C ASP A 173 25.71 -34.21 -10.77
N VAL A 174 25.05 -33.50 -9.85
CA VAL A 174 23.59 -33.49 -9.70
C VAL A 174 22.93 -32.84 -10.92
N ARG A 175 21.97 -33.53 -11.53
CA ARG A 175 21.21 -33.05 -12.70
C ARG A 175 19.71 -33.04 -12.45
N GLU A 176 19.26 -33.93 -11.58
CA GLU A 176 17.83 -34.07 -11.25
C GLU A 176 17.62 -34.37 -9.76
N LEU A 177 16.35 -34.29 -9.33
CA LEU A 177 15.99 -34.46 -7.92
C LEU A 177 16.31 -35.86 -7.40
N ALA A 178 16.28 -36.86 -8.28
CA ALA A 178 16.59 -38.26 -7.94
C ALA A 178 18.04 -38.44 -7.44
N ASP A 179 18.99 -37.64 -7.96
CA ASP A 179 20.38 -37.69 -7.54
C ASP A 179 20.61 -37.23 -6.07
N LEU A 180 19.57 -36.67 -5.46
CA LEU A 180 19.62 -36.06 -4.12
C LEU A 180 19.00 -36.95 -3.02
N VAL A 181 18.46 -38.13 -3.35
CA VAL A 181 17.69 -38.97 -2.41
C VAL A 181 18.49 -39.35 -1.16
N ASP A 182 19.77 -39.68 -1.32
CA ASP A 182 20.66 -40.07 -0.22
C ASP A 182 21.46 -38.89 0.37
N LYS A 183 21.14 -37.65 -0.02
CA LYS A 183 21.81 -36.44 0.45
C LYS A 183 20.99 -35.76 1.52
N PRO A 184 21.63 -35.19 2.57
CA PRO A 184 20.94 -34.42 3.61
C PRO A 184 20.14 -33.27 3.03
N LEU A 185 18.86 -33.13 3.40
CA LEU A 185 17.92 -32.11 2.96
C LEU A 185 17.55 -31.17 4.09
N ALA A 186 17.81 -29.88 3.93
CA ALA A 186 17.33 -28.83 4.85
C ALA A 186 16.02 -28.24 4.32
N ILE A 187 14.98 -28.25 5.14
CA ILE A 187 13.66 -27.67 4.78
C ILE A 187 13.19 -26.64 5.80
N LEU A 188 12.46 -25.66 5.31
CA LEU A 188 11.84 -24.65 6.17
C LEU A 188 10.81 -25.31 7.11
N ARG A 189 10.85 -24.95 8.39
CA ARG A 189 9.88 -25.44 9.39
C ARG A 189 8.45 -25.07 8.99
N ARG A 190 7.51 -26.00 9.20
CA ARG A 190 6.11 -25.81 8.84
C ARG A 190 5.46 -24.62 9.54
N ASP A 191 5.80 -24.35 10.82
CA ASP A 191 5.27 -23.23 11.60
C ASP A 191 5.66 -21.85 11.03
N LYS A 192 6.74 -21.76 10.24
CA LYS A 192 7.18 -20.51 9.59
C LYS A 192 6.38 -20.19 8.31
N ALA A 193 6.10 -21.19 7.49
CA ALA A 193 5.34 -21.02 6.26
C ALA A 193 4.55 -22.29 5.92
N PRO A 194 3.41 -22.53 6.57
CA PRO A 194 2.64 -23.77 6.40
C PRO A 194 2.30 -24.09 4.95
N SER A 195 1.82 -23.11 4.18
CA SER A 195 1.45 -23.32 2.77
C SER A 195 2.64 -23.65 1.86
N PHE A 196 3.83 -23.13 2.17
CA PHE A 196 5.05 -23.49 1.43
C PHE A 196 5.50 -24.90 1.78
N TYR A 197 5.54 -25.21 3.08
CA TYR A 197 5.93 -26.52 3.57
C TYR A 197 5.03 -27.63 3.01
N ASP A 198 3.71 -27.45 3.13
CA ASP A 198 2.75 -28.46 2.67
C ASP A 198 2.83 -28.69 1.16
N HIS A 199 3.02 -27.62 0.37
CA HIS A 199 3.25 -27.74 -1.07
C HIS A 199 4.57 -28.47 -1.37
N LEU A 200 5.66 -28.13 -0.67
CA LEU A 200 6.93 -28.81 -0.84
C LEU A 200 6.83 -30.30 -0.51
N MET A 201 6.18 -30.66 0.60
CA MET A 201 6.01 -32.05 0.99
C MET A 201 5.14 -32.82 -0.02
N ASN A 202 4.09 -32.21 -0.56
CA ASN A 202 3.29 -32.81 -1.63
C ASN A 202 4.11 -33.04 -2.90
N TYR A 203 4.90 -32.03 -3.33
CA TYR A 203 5.77 -32.15 -4.48
C TYR A 203 6.78 -33.30 -4.33
N LEU A 204 7.45 -33.38 -3.18
CA LEU A 204 8.40 -34.47 -2.88
C LEU A 204 7.70 -35.85 -2.82
N ALA A 205 6.49 -35.91 -2.27
CA ALA A 205 5.72 -37.16 -2.24
C ALA A 205 5.30 -37.64 -3.64
N GLN A 206 4.89 -36.72 -4.51
CA GLN A 206 4.48 -37.04 -5.89
C GLN A 206 5.66 -37.45 -6.78
N SER A 207 6.88 -36.95 -6.48
CA SER A 207 8.09 -37.41 -7.18
C SER A 207 8.41 -38.91 -6.94
N GLY A 208 7.74 -39.53 -5.97
CA GLY A 208 8.01 -40.91 -5.58
C GLY A 208 9.32 -41.12 -4.82
N LEU A 209 10.06 -40.05 -4.58
CA LEU A 209 11.35 -40.07 -3.90
C LEU A 209 11.18 -39.98 -2.39
N ARG A 210 12.03 -40.69 -1.64
CA ARG A 210 12.04 -40.68 -0.17
C ARG A 210 13.36 -40.12 0.33
N PHE A 211 13.30 -38.97 0.99
CA PHE A 211 14.45 -38.33 1.61
C PHE A 211 14.53 -38.80 3.09
N ARG A 212 15.70 -39.28 3.53
CA ARG A 212 15.88 -39.94 4.83
C ARG A 212 16.46 -39.02 5.88
N ASP A 213 17.35 -38.12 5.48
CA ASP A 213 18.01 -37.17 6.39
C ASP A 213 17.43 -35.78 6.16
N ILE A 214 16.41 -35.42 6.95
CA ILE A 214 15.73 -34.12 6.86
C ILE A 214 16.08 -33.28 8.07
N GLN A 215 16.66 -32.11 7.83
CA GLN A 215 16.97 -31.10 8.83
C GLN A 215 16.01 -29.91 8.70
N TYR A 216 15.74 -29.21 9.79
CA TYR A 216 14.81 -28.09 9.78
C TYR A 216 15.52 -26.76 9.98
N VAL A 217 15.21 -25.77 9.11
CA VAL A 217 15.71 -24.39 9.18
C VAL A 217 14.58 -23.41 9.46
N ASN A 218 14.93 -22.24 10.01
CA ASN A 218 13.95 -21.24 10.43
C ASN A 218 13.57 -20.24 9.32
N ASP A 219 14.40 -20.09 8.31
CA ASP A 219 14.20 -19.21 7.16
C ASP A 219 14.98 -19.71 5.93
N PHE A 220 14.71 -19.12 4.76
CA PHE A 220 15.37 -19.51 3.51
C PHE A 220 16.86 -19.15 3.50
N ALA A 221 17.28 -18.08 4.17
CA ALA A 221 18.68 -17.69 4.23
C ALA A 221 19.49 -18.71 5.00
N ALA A 222 18.97 -19.24 6.10
CA ALA A 222 19.57 -20.35 6.85
C ALA A 222 19.68 -21.62 5.99
N GLY A 223 18.67 -21.91 5.15
CA GLY A 223 18.73 -23.01 4.17
C GLY A 223 19.86 -22.83 3.17
N VAL A 224 19.99 -21.66 2.58
CA VAL A 224 21.10 -21.33 1.65
C VAL A 224 22.47 -21.44 2.34
N ALA A 225 22.58 -20.92 3.58
CA ALA A 225 23.82 -21.01 4.36
C ALA A 225 24.18 -22.47 4.68
N THR A 226 23.19 -23.35 4.94
CA THR A 226 23.41 -24.77 5.16
C THR A 226 23.99 -25.46 3.90
N ALA A 227 23.53 -25.06 2.70
CA ALA A 227 24.09 -25.55 1.44
C ALA A 227 25.52 -25.03 1.21
N ALA A 228 25.77 -23.75 1.47
CA ALA A 228 27.08 -23.15 1.35
C ALA A 228 28.12 -23.76 2.32
N ALA A 229 27.65 -24.20 3.48
CA ALA A 229 28.47 -24.88 4.49
C ALA A 229 28.67 -26.39 4.21
N GLU A 230 28.26 -26.90 3.05
CA GLU A 230 28.36 -28.32 2.65
C GLU A 230 27.64 -29.30 3.60
N ILE A 231 26.63 -28.80 4.35
CA ILE A 231 25.90 -29.59 5.35
C ILE A 231 24.73 -30.34 4.71
N ALA A 232 23.87 -29.62 3.97
CA ALA A 232 22.68 -30.16 3.32
C ALA A 232 22.25 -29.28 2.15
N TRP A 233 21.61 -29.85 1.14
CA TRP A 233 20.93 -29.08 0.12
C TRP A 233 19.55 -28.59 0.60
N THR A 234 18.97 -27.58 -0.05
CA THR A 234 17.67 -27.03 0.35
C THR A 234 16.80 -26.68 -0.86
N LEU A 235 15.50 -26.52 -0.64
CA LEU A 235 14.54 -26.03 -1.61
C LEU A 235 14.01 -24.67 -1.19
N VAL A 236 14.09 -23.71 -2.11
CA VAL A 236 13.65 -22.33 -1.88
C VAL A 236 12.76 -21.87 -3.04
N PRO A 237 11.94 -20.82 -2.87
CA PRO A 237 11.25 -20.15 -3.99
C PRO A 237 12.27 -19.54 -4.97
N SER A 238 11.95 -19.54 -6.26
CA SER A 238 12.80 -18.99 -7.34
C SER A 238 13.14 -17.51 -7.17
N SER A 239 12.38 -16.78 -6.37
CA SER A 239 12.61 -15.38 -6.02
C SER A 239 13.54 -15.16 -4.81
N THR A 240 14.02 -16.24 -4.20
CA THR A 240 15.02 -16.14 -3.14
C THR A 240 16.34 -15.66 -3.71
N THR A 241 16.91 -14.61 -3.15
CA THR A 241 18.24 -14.14 -3.52
C THR A 241 19.28 -15.17 -3.08
N ILE A 242 20.01 -15.71 -4.03
CA ILE A 242 21.06 -16.73 -3.83
C ILE A 242 22.37 -16.13 -4.33
N GLU A 243 22.98 -15.28 -3.52
CA GLU A 243 24.26 -14.64 -3.82
C GLU A 243 25.38 -15.27 -2.98
N HIS A 244 25.69 -16.53 -3.27
CA HIS A 244 26.79 -17.22 -2.61
C HIS A 244 27.63 -18.00 -3.64
N PRO A 245 28.95 -17.77 -3.71
CA PRO A 245 29.83 -18.40 -4.73
C PRO A 245 29.95 -19.92 -4.55
N ASP A 246 29.73 -20.44 -3.34
CA ASP A 246 29.92 -21.83 -2.98
C ASP A 246 28.64 -22.66 -3.03
N VAL A 247 27.63 -22.21 -3.80
CA VAL A 247 26.41 -22.99 -4.05
C VAL A 247 26.11 -23.12 -5.55
N LEU A 248 25.46 -24.22 -5.89
CA LEU A 248 24.87 -24.46 -7.22
C LEU A 248 23.36 -24.38 -7.13
N THR A 249 22.70 -24.13 -8.24
CA THR A 249 21.24 -24.07 -8.30
C THR A 249 20.69 -24.97 -9.38
N LEU A 250 19.58 -25.66 -9.07
CA LEU A 250 18.81 -26.46 -10.01
C LEU A 250 17.36 -26.00 -9.97
N SER A 251 16.87 -25.39 -11.06
CA SER A 251 15.47 -24.95 -11.17
C SER A 251 14.54 -26.12 -11.47
N LEU A 252 13.50 -26.27 -10.67
CA LEU A 252 12.47 -27.30 -10.84
C LEU A 252 11.21 -26.63 -11.38
N ARG A 253 10.84 -26.94 -12.63
CA ARG A 253 9.73 -26.29 -13.35
C ARG A 253 8.69 -27.29 -13.88
N ASP A 254 8.74 -28.50 -13.43
CA ASP A 254 7.78 -29.55 -13.73
C ASP A 254 6.51 -29.36 -12.90
N GLY A 255 5.35 -29.46 -13.54
CA GLY A 255 4.01 -29.53 -12.96
C GLY A 255 3.84 -28.85 -11.58
N GLU A 256 3.84 -29.67 -10.54
CA GLU A 256 3.62 -29.25 -9.16
C GLU A 256 4.78 -28.46 -8.53
N ALA A 257 5.92 -28.34 -9.22
CA ALA A 257 7.01 -27.49 -8.73
C ALA A 257 6.70 -25.98 -8.83
N CYS A 258 5.66 -25.62 -9.60
CA CYS A 258 5.28 -24.23 -9.86
C CYS A 258 4.04 -23.83 -9.07
N TRP A 259 3.93 -22.54 -8.78
CA TRP A 259 2.72 -21.93 -8.19
C TRP A 259 2.60 -20.46 -8.55
N THR A 260 1.38 -19.95 -8.49
CA THR A 260 1.07 -18.54 -8.73
C THR A 260 0.91 -17.77 -7.42
N ILE A 261 1.49 -16.59 -7.33
CA ILE A 261 1.19 -15.58 -6.32
C ILE A 261 0.23 -14.56 -6.94
N GLY A 262 -0.82 -14.23 -6.19
CA GLY A 262 -1.77 -13.18 -6.54
C GLY A 262 -1.82 -12.08 -5.50
N LEU A 263 -2.11 -10.86 -5.96
CA LEU A 263 -2.63 -9.82 -5.08
C LEU A 263 -4.06 -10.21 -4.69
N ILE A 264 -4.36 -10.27 -3.42
CA ILE A 264 -5.67 -10.68 -2.92
C ILE A 264 -6.24 -9.68 -1.92
N ARG A 265 -7.57 -9.64 -1.85
CA ARG A 265 -8.30 -8.92 -0.82
C ARG A 265 -9.61 -9.62 -0.47
N PRO A 266 -10.05 -9.56 0.82
CA PRO A 266 -11.39 -10.02 1.18
C PRO A 266 -12.47 -9.08 0.66
N PRO A 267 -13.75 -9.51 0.59
CA PRO A 267 -14.86 -8.71 0.04
C PRO A 267 -15.12 -7.40 0.78
N HIS A 268 -14.77 -7.34 2.07
CA HIS A 268 -14.94 -6.13 2.90
C HIS A 268 -13.79 -5.12 2.75
N SER A 269 -12.64 -5.53 2.22
CA SER A 269 -11.51 -4.63 1.97
C SER A 269 -11.78 -3.83 0.70
N LYS A 270 -12.32 -2.63 0.88
CA LYS A 270 -12.73 -1.71 -0.20
C LYS A 270 -12.36 -0.28 0.16
N GLY A 271 -12.17 0.53 -0.86
CA GLY A 271 -11.95 1.95 -0.71
C GLY A 271 -11.06 2.52 -1.80
N PRO A 272 -11.11 3.85 -2.03
CA PRO A 272 -10.43 4.49 -3.15
C PRO A 272 -8.92 4.21 -3.16
N LEU A 273 -8.28 4.18 -1.99
CA LEU A 273 -6.84 3.93 -1.84
C LEU A 273 -6.48 2.48 -2.20
N ILE A 274 -7.28 1.52 -1.73
CA ILE A 274 -7.12 0.09 -2.01
C ILE A 274 -7.32 -0.18 -3.50
N ASP A 275 -8.39 0.39 -4.08
CA ASP A 275 -8.72 0.23 -5.50
C ASP A 275 -7.65 0.87 -6.40
N ALA A 276 -7.09 2.02 -6.01
CA ALA A 276 -6.00 2.67 -6.72
C ALA A 276 -4.71 1.82 -6.73
N PHE A 277 -4.33 1.23 -5.58
CA PHE A 277 -3.17 0.34 -5.53
C PHE A 277 -3.39 -0.95 -6.33
N TRP A 278 -4.61 -1.51 -6.24
CA TRP A 278 -5.01 -2.66 -7.05
C TRP A 278 -4.84 -2.40 -8.55
N ALA A 279 -5.29 -1.24 -9.03
CA ALA A 279 -5.13 -0.83 -10.43
C ALA A 279 -3.64 -0.68 -10.81
N THR A 280 -2.80 -0.09 -9.92
CA THR A 280 -1.36 0.01 -10.17
C THR A 280 -0.71 -1.37 -10.37
N ILE A 281 -1.10 -2.36 -9.57
CA ILE A 281 -0.59 -3.73 -9.71
C ILE A 281 -1.13 -4.37 -11.00
N ALA A 282 -2.42 -4.17 -11.32
CA ALA A 282 -3.02 -4.72 -12.55
C ALA A 282 -2.31 -4.23 -13.82
N ASP A 283 -1.87 -2.97 -13.83
CA ASP A 283 -1.09 -2.40 -14.95
C ASP A 283 0.35 -2.95 -15.04
N MET A 284 0.88 -3.49 -13.95
CA MET A 284 2.24 -4.05 -13.89
C MET A 284 2.26 -5.57 -14.05
N ALA A 285 1.10 -6.23 -13.88
CA ALA A 285 1.00 -7.69 -14.00
C ALA A 285 1.30 -8.13 -15.45
N PRO A 286 2.02 -9.23 -15.67
CA PRO A 286 2.21 -9.79 -17.01
C PRO A 286 0.84 -10.16 -17.59
N ARG A 287 0.64 -9.79 -18.86
CA ARG A 287 -0.57 -10.13 -19.64
C ARG A 287 -0.55 -11.57 -20.08
#